data_5716192858e57307bd125d9e38dbe227
#
_entry.id   5716192858e57307bd125d9e38dbe227
#
_cell.length_a   1.000
_cell.length_b   1.000
_cell.length_c   1.000
_cell.angle_alpha   90.00
_cell.angle_beta   90.00
_cell.angle_gamma   90.00
#
_symmetry.space_group_name_H-M   'P 1'
#
loop_
_entity.id
_entity.type
_entity.pdbx_description
1 polymer ?
#
loop_
_entity_poly.entity_id
_entity_poly.type
_entity_poly.pdbx_seq_one_letter_code
_entity_poly.pdbx_strand_id
1 'polypeptide(L)'
;ILTRLEPKTLDAAGGSVGLNLTRAVLDAVAKYPWARGRGPGGARGRSARKYSVYAEDQAAFTWVRTGAPGQRRCLEAQVMDLSDDVAYSVHDVEDAIALGLMDPSALGPREVESVVEATRGWYGEAVGRDALGAAWERLAADPAWIRSYDGGLVDAAALKNLTSQLIGRFVSAVAAATRQAF
;
A
#
# COMPACT_ATOMS: atom_id res chain seq x y z
N ILE A 1 0.05 -4.42 -20.23
CA ILE A 1 -1.36 -4.90 -20.12
C ILE A 1 -2.30 -3.81 -20.59
N LEU A 2 -2.37 -2.67 -19.90
CA LEU A 2 -3.38 -1.62 -20.09
C LEU A 2 -3.38 -0.96 -21.48
N THR A 3 -2.23 -0.93 -22.13
CA THR A 3 -2.01 -0.25 -23.41
C THR A 3 -2.12 -1.15 -24.64
N ARG A 4 -2.17 -2.50 -24.46
CA ARG A 4 -2.17 -3.45 -25.59
C ARG A 4 -2.86 -4.78 -25.31
N LEU A 5 -2.65 -5.39 -24.13
CA LEU A 5 -3.05 -6.79 -23.91
C LEU A 5 -4.53 -6.96 -23.56
N GLU A 6 -5.17 -5.91 -23.06
CA GLU A 6 -6.62 -5.89 -22.86
C GLU A 6 -7.31 -5.36 -24.12
N PRO A 7 -7.76 -6.20 -25.06
CA PRO A 7 -8.19 -5.78 -26.39
C PRO A 7 -9.61 -5.21 -26.36
N LYS A 8 -9.86 -4.20 -25.55
CA LYS A 8 -11.17 -3.58 -25.42
C LYS A 8 -11.50 -2.64 -26.59
N THR A 9 -10.47 -2.00 -27.15
CA THR A 9 -10.62 -1.04 -28.24
C THR A 9 -9.54 -1.28 -29.28
N LEU A 10 -9.91 -1.13 -30.56
CA LEU A 10 -9.00 -1.22 -31.70
C LEU A 10 -8.80 0.15 -32.33
N ASP A 11 -7.61 0.40 -32.87
CA ASP A 11 -7.34 1.55 -33.74
C ASP A 11 -7.89 1.34 -35.15
N ALA A 12 -7.74 2.35 -36.01
CA ALA A 12 -8.21 2.29 -37.38
C ALA A 12 -7.53 1.22 -38.25
N ALA A 13 -6.36 0.74 -37.84
CA ALA A 13 -5.60 -0.33 -38.49
C ALA A 13 -5.93 -1.71 -37.94
N GLY A 14 -6.82 -1.82 -36.96
CA GLY A 14 -7.18 -3.08 -36.30
C GLY A 14 -6.21 -3.50 -35.19
N GLY A 15 -5.27 -2.64 -34.80
CA GLY A 15 -4.36 -2.87 -33.69
C GLY A 15 -5.04 -2.62 -32.35
N SER A 16 -4.72 -3.43 -31.32
CA SER A 16 -5.24 -3.19 -29.99
C SER A 16 -4.62 -1.93 -29.38
N VAL A 17 -5.46 -1.05 -28.86
CA VAL A 17 -5.06 0.11 -28.02
C VAL A 17 -5.35 -0.13 -26.52
N GLY A 18 -5.52 -1.38 -26.15
CA GLY A 18 -5.76 -1.80 -24.78
C GLY A 18 -7.11 -1.32 -24.26
N LEU A 19 -7.15 -0.83 -23.03
CA LEU A 19 -8.33 -0.27 -22.39
C LEU A 19 -8.68 1.15 -22.90
N ASN A 20 -7.87 1.73 -23.74
CA ASN A 20 -8.02 3.11 -24.24
C ASN A 20 -8.20 4.14 -23.11
N LEU A 21 -7.35 4.03 -22.09
CA LEU A 21 -7.37 4.92 -20.93
C LEU A 21 -6.79 6.28 -21.28
N THR A 22 -7.26 7.30 -20.59
CA THR A 22 -6.66 8.63 -20.68
C THR A 22 -5.22 8.64 -20.14
N ARG A 23 -4.43 9.60 -20.58
CA ARG A 23 -3.06 9.81 -20.09
C ARG A 23 -3.00 9.95 -18.58
N ALA A 24 -3.93 10.70 -17.98
CA ALA A 24 -4.01 10.89 -16.55
C ALA A 24 -4.22 9.57 -15.77
N VAL A 25 -5.11 8.71 -16.27
CA VAL A 25 -5.36 7.39 -15.64
C VAL A 25 -4.15 6.48 -15.80
N LEU A 26 -3.48 6.49 -16.97
CA LEU A 26 -2.25 5.71 -17.16
C LEU A 26 -1.10 6.18 -16.26
N ASP A 27 -1.01 7.47 -15.98
CA ASP A 27 -0.04 8.01 -15.00
C ASP A 27 -0.41 7.63 -13.57
N ALA A 28 -1.70 7.70 -13.23
CA ALA A 28 -2.22 7.36 -11.91
C ALA A 28 -1.94 5.91 -11.50
N VAL A 29 -1.97 4.96 -12.43
CA VAL A 29 -1.67 3.53 -12.14
C VAL A 29 -0.17 3.21 -12.17
N ALA A 30 0.68 4.17 -12.49
CA ALA A 30 2.12 3.97 -12.54
C ALA A 30 2.77 4.10 -11.15
N LYS A 31 2.58 3.09 -10.29
CA LYS A 31 3.19 3.02 -8.94
C LYS A 31 4.71 3.26 -8.98
N TYR A 32 5.38 2.79 -10.03
CA TYR A 32 6.82 2.93 -10.25
C TYR A 32 7.08 3.59 -11.61
N PRO A 33 7.04 4.93 -11.70
CA PRO A 33 7.07 5.64 -12.97
C PRO A 33 8.46 5.66 -13.63
N TRP A 34 9.02 4.47 -13.85
CA TRP A 34 10.30 4.22 -14.54
C TRP A 34 10.34 2.85 -15.19
N ALA A 35 11.25 2.70 -16.15
CA ALA A 35 11.56 1.44 -16.78
C ALA A 35 12.45 0.57 -15.87
N ARG A 36 12.53 -0.72 -16.19
CA ARG A 36 13.36 -1.68 -15.46
C ARG A 36 14.79 -1.18 -15.29
N GLY A 37 15.30 -1.20 -14.06
CA GLY A 37 16.65 -0.75 -13.72
C GLY A 37 16.88 0.77 -13.78
N ARG A 38 15.84 1.58 -14.03
CA ARG A 38 15.91 3.04 -14.09
C ARG A 38 15.34 3.76 -12.87
N GLY A 39 14.87 3.01 -11.88
CA GLY A 39 14.32 3.57 -10.64
C GLY A 39 15.39 4.06 -9.67
N PRO A 40 14.97 4.69 -8.57
CA PRO A 40 15.87 5.14 -7.51
C PRO A 40 16.74 3.99 -6.98
N GLY A 41 18.07 4.23 -6.86
CA GLY A 41 19.05 3.20 -6.49
C GLY A 41 19.56 2.34 -7.64
N GLY A 42 19.11 2.55 -8.87
CA GLY A 42 19.64 1.90 -10.08
C GLY A 42 19.42 0.39 -10.13
N ALA A 43 20.27 -0.31 -10.91
CA ALA A 43 20.10 -1.73 -11.24
C ALA A 43 20.39 -2.72 -10.09
N ARG A 44 20.89 -2.27 -8.94
CA ARG A 44 21.34 -3.13 -7.82
C ARG A 44 20.47 -3.07 -6.56
N GLY A 45 19.50 -2.15 -6.47
CA GLY A 45 18.64 -1.98 -5.29
C GLY A 45 17.34 -2.81 -5.35
N ARG A 46 16.55 -2.78 -4.25
CA ARG A 46 15.17 -3.32 -4.23
C ARG A 46 14.32 -2.76 -5.39
N SER A 47 14.57 -1.50 -5.77
CA SER A 47 13.92 -0.82 -6.89
C SER A 47 14.25 -1.40 -8.27
N ALA A 48 15.32 -2.20 -8.40
CA ALA A 48 15.65 -2.83 -9.68
C ALA A 48 14.58 -3.79 -10.21
N ARG A 49 13.79 -4.37 -9.30
CA ARG A 49 12.67 -5.28 -9.62
C ARG A 49 11.31 -4.59 -9.68
N LYS A 50 11.23 -3.33 -9.23
CA LYS A 50 9.98 -2.56 -9.18
C LYS A 50 10.00 -1.51 -10.29
N TYR A 51 9.15 -1.67 -11.29
CA TYR A 51 9.01 -0.79 -12.45
C TYR A 51 7.61 -0.94 -13.03
N SER A 52 7.10 0.08 -13.71
CA SER A 52 5.76 0.06 -14.32
C SER A 52 5.77 -0.04 -15.84
N VAL A 53 6.96 -0.02 -16.48
CA VAL A 53 7.02 -0.01 -17.92
C VAL A 53 8.08 -0.98 -18.47
N TYR A 54 7.68 -1.72 -19.50
CA TYR A 54 8.57 -2.57 -20.28
C TYR A 54 9.17 -1.79 -21.46
N ALA A 55 10.25 -2.34 -22.05
CA ALA A 55 10.97 -1.67 -23.13
C ALA A 55 10.05 -1.40 -24.35
N GLU A 56 9.16 -2.32 -24.63
CA GLU A 56 8.22 -2.25 -25.76
C GLU A 56 7.16 -1.16 -25.58
N ASP A 57 6.90 -0.73 -24.35
CA ASP A 57 5.90 0.30 -24.01
C ASP A 57 6.54 1.67 -23.78
N GLN A 58 7.85 1.82 -24.02
CA GLN A 58 8.58 3.04 -23.71
C GLN A 58 8.00 4.28 -24.42
N ALA A 59 7.54 4.14 -25.65
CA ALA A 59 6.95 5.24 -26.41
C ALA A 59 5.63 5.73 -25.76
N ALA A 60 4.74 4.80 -25.39
CA ALA A 60 3.51 5.12 -24.67
C ALA A 60 3.81 5.76 -23.32
N PHE A 61 4.77 5.21 -22.59
CA PHE A 61 5.19 5.75 -21.29
C PHE A 61 5.76 7.16 -21.39
N THR A 62 6.58 7.45 -22.40
CA THR A 62 7.10 8.80 -22.65
C THR A 62 5.96 9.80 -22.86
N TRP A 63 4.95 9.42 -23.65
CA TRP A 63 3.76 10.24 -23.84
C TRP A 63 2.98 10.42 -22.52
N VAL A 64 2.76 9.36 -21.75
CA VAL A 64 2.10 9.41 -20.44
C VAL A 64 2.80 10.41 -19.52
N ARG A 65 4.13 10.41 -19.50
CA ARG A 65 4.94 11.25 -18.60
C ARG A 65 5.27 12.63 -19.17
N THR A 66 4.68 13.04 -20.30
CA THR A 66 4.91 14.37 -20.86
C THR A 66 4.47 15.46 -19.86
N GLY A 67 5.43 16.32 -19.46
CA GLY A 67 5.22 17.39 -18.48
C GLY A 67 5.29 16.94 -17.00
N ALA A 68 5.44 15.65 -16.73
CA ALA A 68 5.60 15.19 -15.36
C ALA A 68 7.01 15.46 -14.83
N PRO A 69 7.18 15.85 -13.54
CA PRO A 69 8.48 16.19 -12.96
C PRO A 69 9.31 14.91 -12.69
N GLY A 70 10.11 14.50 -13.66
CA GLY A 70 11.02 13.36 -13.54
C GLY A 70 10.34 12.06 -13.14
N GLN A 71 10.84 11.42 -12.08
CA GLN A 71 10.31 10.14 -11.56
C GLN A 71 9.28 10.33 -10.40
N ARG A 72 8.79 11.54 -10.18
CA ARG A 72 7.78 11.78 -9.14
C ARG A 72 6.43 11.21 -9.55
N ARG A 73 5.76 10.55 -8.62
CA ARG A 73 4.40 10.04 -8.81
C ARG A 73 3.39 11.19 -8.76
N CYS A 74 2.30 11.10 -9.54
CA CYS A 74 1.15 11.97 -9.37
C CYS A 74 0.45 11.69 -8.03
N LEU A 75 -0.45 12.56 -7.61
CA LEU A 75 -1.14 12.42 -6.32
C LEU A 75 -1.95 11.13 -6.26
N GLU A 76 -2.65 10.79 -7.32
CA GLU A 76 -3.48 9.59 -7.40
C GLU A 76 -2.64 8.30 -7.24
N ALA A 77 -1.45 8.26 -7.85
CA ALA A 77 -0.54 7.13 -7.67
C ALA A 77 0.00 7.03 -6.23
N GLN A 78 0.17 8.17 -5.54
CA GLN A 78 0.56 8.18 -4.13
C GLN A 78 -0.58 7.69 -3.22
N VAL A 79 -1.82 8.12 -3.51
CA VAL A 79 -3.01 7.67 -2.79
C VAL A 79 -3.22 6.17 -2.99
N MET A 80 -3.08 5.67 -4.21
CA MET A 80 -3.17 4.24 -4.51
C MET A 80 -2.12 3.43 -3.73
N ASP A 81 -0.87 3.87 -3.74
CA ASP A 81 0.24 3.21 -3.04
C ASP A 81 -0.01 3.13 -1.53
N LEU A 82 -0.43 4.24 -0.92
CA LEU A 82 -0.76 4.28 0.50
C LEU A 82 -2.00 3.43 0.83
N SER A 83 -3.02 3.44 -0.02
CA SER A 83 -4.23 2.62 0.18
C SER A 83 -3.90 1.13 0.13
N ASP A 84 -3.01 0.72 -0.76
CA ASP A 84 -2.47 -0.63 -0.88
C ASP A 84 -1.74 -1.03 0.42
N ASP A 85 -0.82 -0.18 0.89
CA ASP A 85 -0.06 -0.43 2.12
C ASP A 85 -0.98 -0.51 3.36
N VAL A 86 -2.00 0.34 3.47
CA VAL A 86 -3.00 0.29 4.55
C VAL A 86 -3.82 -0.99 4.47
N ALA A 87 -4.32 -1.35 3.29
CA ALA A 87 -5.11 -2.55 3.08
C ALA A 87 -4.32 -3.80 3.46
N TYR A 88 -3.10 -3.95 2.95
CA TYR A 88 -2.23 -5.08 3.32
C TYR A 88 -1.98 -5.14 4.81
N SER A 89 -1.56 -4.04 5.44
CA SER A 89 -1.23 -4.02 6.87
C SER A 89 -2.41 -4.45 7.75
N VAL A 90 -3.62 -3.99 7.44
CA VAL A 90 -4.81 -4.29 8.24
C VAL A 90 -5.33 -5.71 7.98
N HIS A 91 -5.38 -6.13 6.71
CA HIS A 91 -5.85 -7.47 6.36
C HIS A 91 -4.86 -8.56 6.75
N ASP A 92 -3.55 -8.30 6.69
CA ASP A 92 -2.55 -9.28 7.17
C ASP A 92 -2.70 -9.55 8.67
N VAL A 93 -3.04 -8.55 9.49
CA VAL A 93 -3.36 -8.73 10.92
C VAL A 93 -4.66 -9.53 11.07
N GLU A 94 -5.70 -9.20 10.31
CA GLU A 94 -6.97 -9.94 10.32
C GLU A 94 -6.75 -11.41 9.97
N ASP A 95 -6.05 -11.68 8.88
CA ASP A 95 -5.77 -13.03 8.40
C ASP A 95 -4.88 -13.81 9.38
N ALA A 96 -3.87 -13.16 9.96
CA ALA A 96 -3.01 -13.79 10.96
C ALA A 96 -3.80 -14.25 12.18
N ILE A 97 -4.75 -13.45 12.65
CA ILE A 97 -5.63 -13.82 13.76
C ILE A 97 -6.60 -14.93 13.34
N ALA A 98 -7.28 -14.77 12.20
CA ALA A 98 -8.28 -15.74 11.72
C ALA A 98 -7.68 -17.13 11.44
N LEU A 99 -6.43 -17.17 10.99
CA LEU A 99 -5.69 -18.41 10.72
C LEU A 99 -4.95 -18.98 11.94
N GLY A 100 -5.04 -18.31 13.10
CA GLY A 100 -4.34 -18.74 14.32
C GLY A 100 -2.81 -18.56 14.27
N LEU A 101 -2.30 -17.75 13.35
CA LEU A 101 -0.88 -17.41 13.23
C LEU A 101 -0.46 -16.34 14.27
N MET A 102 -1.42 -15.55 14.73
CA MET A 102 -1.25 -14.57 15.79
C MET A 102 -2.39 -14.77 16.82
N ASP A 103 -2.01 -14.99 18.07
CA ASP A 103 -2.93 -15.02 19.20
C ASP A 103 -2.96 -13.65 19.89
N PRO A 104 -4.06 -12.89 19.81
CA PRO A 104 -4.14 -11.58 20.47
C PRO A 104 -3.95 -11.65 21.99
N SER A 105 -4.30 -12.78 22.64
CA SER A 105 -4.16 -12.97 24.09
C SER A 105 -2.69 -13.14 24.52
N ALA A 106 -1.83 -13.57 23.61
CA ALA A 106 -0.41 -13.79 23.84
C ALA A 106 0.48 -12.54 23.62
N LEU A 107 -0.12 -11.41 23.18
CA LEU A 107 0.62 -10.18 22.93
C LEU A 107 0.99 -9.44 24.23
N GLY A 108 1.93 -10.03 24.94
CA GLY A 108 2.54 -9.44 26.13
C GLY A 108 3.68 -8.45 25.82
N PRO A 109 4.29 -7.83 26.85
CA PRO A 109 5.36 -6.83 26.67
C PRO A 109 6.55 -7.31 25.85
N ARG A 110 6.90 -8.60 25.92
CA ARG A 110 8.03 -9.19 25.17
C ARG A 110 7.74 -9.30 23.68
N GLU A 111 6.53 -9.72 23.33
CA GLU A 111 6.07 -9.85 21.95
C GLU A 111 5.99 -8.48 21.30
N VAL A 112 5.43 -7.50 22.02
CA VAL A 112 5.35 -6.09 21.55
C VAL A 112 6.75 -5.51 21.34
N GLU A 113 7.68 -5.74 22.28
CA GLU A 113 9.06 -5.31 22.13
C GLU A 113 9.72 -5.92 20.89
N SER A 114 9.49 -7.21 20.64
CA SER A 114 10.01 -7.89 19.44
C SER A 114 9.46 -7.25 18.15
N VAL A 115 8.18 -6.89 18.11
CA VAL A 115 7.56 -6.19 16.97
C VAL A 115 8.16 -4.80 16.78
N VAL A 116 8.37 -4.05 17.86
CA VAL A 116 9.01 -2.72 17.84
C VAL A 116 10.43 -2.81 17.26
N GLU A 117 11.24 -3.75 17.72
CA GLU A 117 12.61 -3.92 17.23
C GLU A 117 12.63 -4.39 15.76
N ALA A 118 11.76 -5.32 15.37
CA ALA A 118 11.61 -5.73 13.97
C ALA A 118 11.22 -4.56 13.06
N THR A 119 10.27 -3.73 13.51
CA THR A 119 9.84 -2.54 12.78
C THR A 119 10.98 -1.55 12.59
N ARG A 120 11.75 -1.30 13.63
CA ARG A 120 12.95 -0.44 13.55
C ARG A 120 14.01 -1.01 12.61
N GLY A 121 14.22 -2.32 12.63
CA GLY A 121 15.11 -2.99 11.68
C GLY A 121 14.72 -2.80 10.22
N TRP A 122 13.40 -2.71 9.93
CA TRP A 122 12.89 -2.50 8.59
C TRP A 122 12.90 -1.04 8.12
N TYR A 123 12.51 -0.11 8.99
CA TYR A 123 12.29 1.31 8.66
C TYR A 123 13.44 2.22 9.14
N GLY A 124 14.43 1.66 9.83
CA GLY A 124 15.54 2.40 10.40
C GLY A 124 15.10 3.31 11.56
N GLU A 125 15.93 4.28 11.89
CA GLU A 125 15.68 5.23 12.99
C GLU A 125 14.61 6.30 12.64
N ALA A 126 14.08 6.29 11.42
CA ALA A 126 13.03 7.23 11.01
C ALA A 126 11.77 7.11 11.90
N VAL A 127 11.56 5.94 12.53
CA VAL A 127 10.46 5.71 13.47
C VAL A 127 11.06 5.40 14.85
N GLY A 128 10.93 6.33 15.78
CA GLY A 128 11.47 6.20 17.15
C GLY A 128 10.76 5.10 17.95
N ARG A 129 11.51 4.42 18.81
CA ARG A 129 11.00 3.38 19.71
C ARG A 129 9.81 3.86 20.54
N ASP A 130 9.94 5.04 21.16
CA ASP A 130 8.89 5.62 22.00
C ASP A 130 7.61 5.90 21.23
N ALA A 131 7.72 6.33 19.96
CA ALA A 131 6.58 6.55 19.09
C ALA A 131 5.85 5.24 18.74
N LEU A 132 6.60 4.16 18.52
CA LEU A 132 6.03 2.81 18.29
C LEU A 132 5.36 2.27 19.55
N GLY A 133 6.00 2.41 20.72
CA GLY A 133 5.41 2.04 22.00
C GLY A 133 4.11 2.77 22.28
N ALA A 134 4.10 4.09 22.11
CA ALA A 134 2.89 4.89 22.27
C ALA A 134 1.80 4.55 21.24
N ALA A 135 2.17 4.15 20.02
CA ALA A 135 1.21 3.68 19.02
C ALA A 135 0.57 2.36 19.44
N TRP A 136 1.35 1.43 19.98
CA TRP A 136 0.85 0.19 20.54
C TRP A 136 -0.11 0.43 21.71
N GLU A 137 0.27 1.27 22.67
CA GLU A 137 -0.60 1.60 23.81
C GLU A 137 -1.96 2.14 23.36
N ARG A 138 -1.97 3.02 22.35
CA ARG A 138 -3.24 3.53 21.77
C ARG A 138 -4.05 2.44 21.10
N LEU A 139 -3.40 1.53 20.40
CA LEU A 139 -4.07 0.39 19.74
C LEU A 139 -4.64 -0.58 20.76
N ALA A 140 -3.86 -0.96 21.77
CA ALA A 140 -4.27 -1.89 22.83
C ALA A 140 -5.39 -1.32 23.73
N ALA A 141 -5.45 0.01 23.87
CA ALA A 141 -6.51 0.69 24.61
C ALA A 141 -7.80 0.87 23.80
N ASP A 142 -7.77 0.57 22.50
CA ASP A 142 -8.93 0.72 21.63
C ASP A 142 -10.04 -0.26 22.00
N PRO A 143 -11.29 0.21 22.15
CA PRO A 143 -12.43 -0.67 22.41
C PRO A 143 -12.70 -1.71 21.30
N ALA A 144 -12.29 -1.43 20.06
CA ALA A 144 -12.42 -2.36 18.95
C ALA A 144 -11.29 -3.40 18.90
N TRP A 145 -10.21 -3.21 19.67
CA TRP A 145 -9.12 -4.18 19.72
C TRP A 145 -9.57 -5.49 20.34
N ILE A 146 -9.44 -6.59 19.59
CA ILE A 146 -9.79 -7.93 20.09
C ILE A 146 -8.67 -8.47 20.98
N ARG A 147 -9.06 -9.12 22.09
CA ARG A 147 -8.13 -9.66 23.10
C ARG A 147 -8.00 -11.17 23.05
N SER A 148 -8.92 -11.84 22.40
CA SER A 148 -8.93 -13.28 22.16
C SER A 148 -9.71 -13.57 20.89
N TYR A 149 -9.49 -14.74 20.30
CA TYR A 149 -10.20 -15.19 19.10
C TYR A 149 -10.36 -16.72 19.16
N ASP A 150 -11.59 -17.22 19.15
CA ASP A 150 -11.91 -18.65 19.17
C ASP A 150 -12.47 -19.19 17.85
N GLY A 151 -12.65 -18.30 16.86
CA GLY A 151 -13.23 -18.65 15.55
C GLY A 151 -14.76 -18.67 15.52
N GLY A 152 -15.42 -18.33 16.63
CA GLY A 152 -16.87 -18.19 16.70
C GLY A 152 -17.40 -17.02 15.89
N LEU A 153 -18.72 -17.02 15.64
CA LEU A 153 -19.37 -15.97 14.85
C LEU A 153 -19.20 -14.56 15.46
N VAL A 154 -19.25 -14.49 16.80
CA VAL A 154 -19.08 -13.22 17.53
C VAL A 154 -17.68 -12.66 17.34
N ASP A 155 -16.67 -13.51 17.49
CA ASP A 155 -15.26 -13.12 17.31
C ASP A 155 -14.96 -12.75 15.86
N ALA A 156 -15.50 -13.49 14.89
CA ALA A 156 -15.38 -13.15 13.48
C ALA A 156 -16.00 -11.78 13.17
N ALA A 157 -17.16 -11.47 13.75
CA ALA A 157 -17.79 -10.16 13.59
C ALA A 157 -16.97 -9.04 14.26
N ALA A 158 -16.40 -9.30 15.45
CA ALA A 158 -15.52 -8.36 16.15
C ALA A 158 -14.24 -8.08 15.34
N LEU A 159 -13.63 -9.11 14.76
CA LEU A 159 -12.45 -8.99 13.91
C LEU A 159 -12.73 -8.15 12.67
N LYS A 160 -13.86 -8.37 11.99
CA LYS A 160 -14.31 -7.53 10.86
C LYS A 160 -14.55 -6.08 11.26
N ASN A 161 -15.10 -5.85 12.46
CA ASN A 161 -15.27 -4.51 12.98
C ASN A 161 -13.92 -3.83 13.25
N LEU A 162 -12.94 -4.53 13.84
CA LEU A 162 -11.58 -4.02 14.02
C LEU A 162 -10.97 -3.56 12.69
N THR A 163 -11.02 -4.42 11.67
CA THR A 163 -10.55 -4.12 10.30
C THR A 163 -11.17 -2.83 9.77
N SER A 164 -12.50 -2.70 9.87
CA SER A 164 -13.22 -1.52 9.40
C SER A 164 -12.82 -0.26 10.17
N GLN A 165 -12.66 -0.34 11.49
CA GLN A 165 -12.26 0.78 12.34
C GLN A 165 -10.83 1.25 12.01
N LEU A 166 -9.88 0.33 11.84
CA LEU A 166 -8.50 0.66 11.51
C LEU A 166 -8.40 1.32 10.14
N ILE A 167 -9.03 0.77 9.10
CA ILE A 167 -9.09 1.38 7.77
C ILE A 167 -9.70 2.79 7.84
N GLY A 168 -10.83 2.95 8.53
CA GLY A 168 -11.48 4.24 8.71
C GLY A 168 -10.59 5.31 9.35
N ARG A 169 -9.76 4.93 10.32
CA ARG A 169 -8.78 5.84 10.96
C ARG A 169 -7.69 6.28 10.00
N PHE A 170 -7.09 5.35 9.27
CA PHE A 170 -6.07 5.68 8.26
C PHE A 170 -6.64 6.63 7.20
N VAL A 171 -7.81 6.32 6.65
CA VAL A 171 -8.48 7.15 5.65
C VAL A 171 -8.76 8.56 6.20
N SER A 172 -9.29 8.65 7.42
CA SER A 172 -9.59 9.93 8.07
C SER A 172 -8.35 10.77 8.32
N ALA A 173 -7.27 10.15 8.80
CA ALA A 173 -6.00 10.82 9.06
C ALA A 173 -5.37 11.37 7.77
N VAL A 174 -5.36 10.56 6.71
CA VAL A 174 -4.81 10.96 5.40
C VAL A 174 -5.65 12.08 4.78
N ALA A 175 -6.98 11.96 4.80
CA ALA A 175 -7.87 13.00 4.29
C ALA A 175 -7.71 14.33 5.04
N ALA A 176 -7.55 14.28 6.37
CA ALA A 176 -7.30 15.47 7.18
C ALA A 176 -5.95 16.12 6.84
N ALA A 177 -4.87 15.33 6.79
CA ALA A 177 -3.54 15.82 6.45
C ALA A 177 -3.48 16.41 5.03
N THR A 178 -4.13 15.77 4.06
CA THR A 178 -4.20 16.25 2.68
C THR A 178 -4.92 17.62 2.61
N ARG A 179 -6.05 17.77 3.30
CA ARG A 179 -6.78 19.07 3.34
C ARG A 179 -5.97 20.20 3.99
N GLN A 180 -5.07 19.88 4.91
CA GLN A 180 -4.21 20.87 5.55
C GLN A 180 -3.03 21.29 4.65
N ALA A 181 -2.65 20.45 3.69
CA ALA A 181 -1.53 20.70 2.78
C ALA A 181 -1.92 21.51 1.53
N PHE A 182 -3.21 21.66 1.25
CA PHE A 182 -3.79 22.35 0.09
C PHE A 182 -4.84 23.40 0.55
#